data_66c88d389078afc610f406e6292e517b
#
_entry.id   66c88d389078afc610f406e6292e517b
#
_cell.length_a   1.000
_cell.length_b   1.000
_cell.length_c   1.000
_cell.angle_alpha   90.00
_cell.angle_beta   90.00
_cell.angle_gamma   90.00
#
_symmetry.space_group_name_H-M   'P 1'
#
loop_
_entity.id
_entity.type
_entity.pdbx_description
1 polymer ?
#
loop_
_entity_poly.entity_id
_entity_poly.type
_entity_poly.pdbx_seq_one_letter_code
_entity_poly.pdbx_strand_id
1 'polypeptide(L)'
;MPTKTLVTCALPYANGPVHLGHLVEHIQTDVYVRALRSLGEDVVFLCADDTHGAPIELNALKQGLSPEQFIAKWYDEHTSVFRDFQISHDHYASTNSPENQHYANLIYGRAKEAGSIGKKDVEQPFDEKSKRWLSDRFIRGTCPNCKSPDQYGDACEVCNATYAPRELIDARSAISGEPLVWKKSSHAFFLLSKHGDFLKQTVSNPAFMNPGPAAQLGTF
;
A
#
# COMPACT_ATOMS: atom_id res chain seq x y z
N MET A 1 24.18 20.76 -16.91
CA MET A 1 23.10 21.27 -16.04
C MET A 1 23.29 20.61 -14.69
N PRO A 2 23.16 21.32 -13.57
CA PRO A 2 23.19 20.65 -12.29
C PRO A 2 22.07 19.60 -12.26
N THR A 3 22.41 18.38 -11.89
CA THR A 3 21.45 17.29 -11.74
C THR A 3 20.67 17.51 -10.45
N LYS A 4 19.35 17.62 -10.57
CA LYS A 4 18.47 17.72 -9.41
C LYS A 4 18.26 16.33 -8.84
N THR A 5 18.54 16.16 -7.55
CA THR A 5 18.34 14.88 -6.85
C THR A 5 16.97 14.86 -6.18
N LEU A 6 16.14 13.88 -6.54
CA LEU A 6 14.88 13.61 -5.85
C LEU A 6 15.10 12.50 -4.81
N VAL A 7 14.77 12.80 -3.57
CA VAL A 7 14.82 11.85 -2.45
C VAL A 7 13.40 11.58 -1.94
N THR A 8 13.10 10.31 -1.73
CA THR A 8 11.83 9.87 -1.13
C THR A 8 12.13 8.83 -0.03
N CYS A 9 11.20 8.66 0.89
CA CYS A 9 11.19 7.56 1.86
C CYS A 9 9.87 6.82 1.79
N ALA A 10 9.74 5.69 2.51
CA ALA A 10 8.50 4.95 2.55
C ALA A 10 7.37 5.82 3.12
N LEU A 11 6.20 5.73 2.50
CA LEU A 11 5.04 6.49 2.91
C LEU A 11 4.44 5.84 4.17
N PRO A 12 4.27 6.58 5.28
CA PRO A 12 3.57 6.07 6.45
C PRO A 12 2.13 5.73 6.11
N TYR A 13 1.67 4.57 6.59
CA TYR A 13 0.29 4.16 6.40
C TYR A 13 -0.62 4.91 7.37
N ALA A 14 -1.58 5.69 6.85
CA ALA A 14 -2.47 6.55 7.63
C ALA A 14 -3.54 5.75 8.42
N ASN A 15 -3.11 4.72 9.14
CA ASN A 15 -3.95 3.80 9.90
C ASN A 15 -3.62 3.76 11.40
N GLY A 16 -2.67 4.55 11.85
CA GLY A 16 -2.20 4.61 13.22
C GLY A 16 -1.08 5.64 13.40
N PRO A 17 -0.60 5.84 14.63
CA PRO A 17 0.43 6.81 14.94
C PRO A 17 1.79 6.45 14.34
N VAL A 18 2.63 7.46 14.14
CA VAL A 18 4.05 7.25 13.83
C VAL A 18 4.72 6.55 15.02
N HIS A 19 5.51 5.54 14.74
CA HIS A 19 6.28 4.80 15.72
C HIS A 19 7.78 4.81 15.40
N LEU A 20 8.62 4.28 16.27
CA LEU A 20 10.08 4.28 16.12
C LEU A 20 10.55 3.68 14.78
N GLY A 21 9.86 2.65 14.26
CA GLY A 21 10.18 2.05 12.97
C GLY A 21 10.07 3.04 11.81
N HIS A 22 9.02 3.87 11.80
CA HIS A 22 8.87 4.95 10.82
C HIS A 22 9.96 6.01 10.99
N LEU A 23 10.20 6.42 12.25
CA LEU A 23 11.20 7.48 12.56
C LEU A 23 12.62 7.09 12.16
N VAL A 24 13.02 5.82 12.31
CA VAL A 24 14.35 5.34 11.88
C VAL A 24 14.57 5.66 10.40
N GLU A 25 13.63 5.32 9.54
CA GLU A 25 13.76 5.56 8.11
C GLU A 25 13.74 7.05 7.77
N HIS A 26 12.76 7.80 8.31
CA HIS A 26 12.64 9.22 8.04
C HIS A 26 13.85 10.03 8.53
N ILE A 27 14.39 9.72 9.72
CA ILE A 27 15.58 10.39 10.27
C ILE A 27 16.80 10.06 9.43
N GLN A 28 17.00 8.80 9.04
CA GLN A 28 18.14 8.40 8.19
C GLN A 28 18.07 9.10 6.83
N THR A 29 16.89 9.18 6.24
CA THR A 29 16.69 9.88 4.97
C THR A 29 16.95 11.38 5.12
N ASP A 30 16.48 12.00 6.20
CA ASP A 30 16.72 13.43 6.46
C ASP A 30 18.20 13.74 6.67
N VAL A 31 18.93 12.89 7.39
CA VAL A 31 20.40 13.01 7.55
C VAL A 31 21.09 12.98 6.18
N TYR A 32 20.70 12.05 5.31
CA TYR A 32 21.23 11.96 3.96
C TYR A 32 20.93 13.23 3.13
N VAL A 33 19.69 13.70 3.17
CA VAL A 33 19.26 14.93 2.47
C VAL A 33 20.04 16.14 2.96
N ARG A 34 20.20 16.30 4.28
CA ARG A 34 20.99 17.40 4.86
C ARG A 34 22.46 17.32 4.47
N ALA A 35 23.05 16.14 4.40
CA ALA A 35 24.40 15.96 3.94
C ALA A 35 24.56 16.40 2.48
N LEU A 36 23.69 15.99 1.58
CA LEU A 36 23.71 16.42 0.18
C LEU A 36 23.56 17.95 0.04
N ARG A 37 22.60 18.54 0.76
CA ARG A 37 22.41 19.99 0.77
C ARG A 37 23.63 20.76 1.28
N SER A 38 24.32 20.22 2.31
CA SER A 38 25.57 20.83 2.83
C SER A 38 26.73 20.76 1.85
N LEU A 39 26.69 19.82 0.91
CA LEU A 39 27.63 19.70 -0.21
C LEU A 39 27.27 20.58 -1.42
N GLY A 40 26.18 21.33 -1.33
CA GLY A 40 25.73 22.21 -2.41
C GLY A 40 24.89 21.54 -3.49
N GLU A 41 24.42 20.31 -3.25
CA GLU A 41 23.54 19.59 -4.18
C GLU A 41 22.12 20.19 -4.21
N ASP A 42 21.51 20.23 -5.40
CA ASP A 42 20.09 20.60 -5.54
C ASP A 42 19.20 19.38 -5.24
N VAL A 43 18.65 19.33 -4.03
CA VAL A 43 17.90 18.18 -3.51
C VAL A 43 16.47 18.56 -3.18
N VAL A 44 15.53 17.75 -3.66
CA VAL A 44 14.11 17.80 -3.28
C VAL A 44 13.75 16.55 -2.50
N PHE A 45 13.25 16.73 -1.27
CA PHE A 45 12.81 15.64 -0.38
C PHE A 45 11.29 15.63 -0.27
N LEU A 46 10.66 14.60 -0.81
CA LEU A 46 9.21 14.41 -0.84
C LEU A 46 8.79 13.18 -0.04
N CYS A 47 7.68 13.30 0.65
CA CYS A 47 6.98 12.17 1.25
C CYS A 47 5.46 12.42 1.25
N ALA A 48 4.69 11.43 1.64
CA ALA A 48 3.23 11.51 1.76
C ALA A 48 2.70 10.45 2.71
N ASP A 49 1.47 10.61 3.21
CA ASP A 49 0.72 9.53 3.81
C ASP A 49 0.19 8.58 2.75
N ASP A 50 0.33 7.27 2.99
CA ASP A 50 -0.40 6.22 2.28
C ASP A 50 -1.79 6.06 2.91
N THR A 51 -2.84 6.45 2.17
CA THR A 51 -4.18 6.68 2.73
C THR A 51 -5.25 5.75 2.20
N HIS A 52 -4.90 4.71 1.45
CA HIS A 52 -5.87 3.79 0.86
C HIS A 52 -5.81 2.40 1.50
N GLY A 53 -6.90 1.66 1.38
CA GLY A 53 -6.96 0.25 1.77
C GLY A 53 -8.02 -0.08 2.81
N ALA A 54 -8.40 -1.36 2.84
CA ALA A 54 -9.45 -1.90 3.72
C ALA A 54 -9.22 -1.67 5.22
N PRO A 55 -7.99 -1.75 5.78
CA PRO A 55 -7.76 -1.48 7.19
C PRO A 55 -8.16 -0.07 7.63
N ILE A 56 -7.90 0.95 6.80
CA ILE A 56 -8.32 2.34 7.06
C ILE A 56 -9.85 2.41 7.13
N GLU A 57 -10.52 1.85 6.14
CA GLU A 57 -11.98 1.84 6.09
C GLU A 57 -12.61 1.13 7.30
N LEU A 58 -12.07 -0.03 7.69
CA LEU A 58 -12.52 -0.77 8.88
C LEU A 58 -12.32 0.02 10.17
N ASN A 59 -11.18 0.67 10.33
CA ASN A 59 -10.88 1.43 11.55
C ASN A 59 -11.66 2.75 11.61
N ALA A 60 -11.90 3.40 10.47
CA ALA A 60 -12.81 4.54 10.37
C ALA A 60 -14.23 4.14 10.81
N LEU A 61 -14.74 3.03 10.27
CA LEU A 61 -16.06 2.50 10.61
C LEU A 61 -16.20 2.18 12.10
N LYS A 62 -15.19 1.55 12.71
CA LYS A 62 -15.17 1.25 14.17
C LYS A 62 -15.20 2.51 15.02
N GLN A 63 -14.68 3.63 14.54
CA GLN A 63 -14.66 4.92 15.24
C GLN A 63 -15.86 5.82 14.87
N GLY A 64 -16.76 5.36 14.00
CA GLY A 64 -17.91 6.16 13.53
C GLY A 64 -17.50 7.35 12.66
N LEU A 65 -16.33 7.28 12.00
CA LEU A 65 -15.78 8.31 11.12
C LEU A 65 -15.93 7.91 9.64
N SER A 66 -15.94 8.91 8.75
CA SER A 66 -15.68 8.61 7.34
C SER A 66 -14.18 8.29 7.14
N PRO A 67 -13.80 7.54 6.08
CA PRO A 67 -12.39 7.30 5.75
C PRO A 67 -11.59 8.60 5.63
N GLU A 68 -12.17 9.65 5.03
CA GLU A 68 -11.52 10.96 4.86
C GLU A 68 -11.26 11.65 6.21
N GLN A 69 -12.20 11.59 7.14
CA GLN A 69 -12.02 12.14 8.49
C GLN A 69 -10.95 11.37 9.26
N PHE A 70 -10.92 10.04 9.07
CA PHE A 70 -9.95 9.19 9.72
C PHE A 70 -8.52 9.46 9.25
N ILE A 71 -8.29 9.54 7.93
CA ILE A 71 -6.96 9.82 7.37
C ILE A 71 -6.50 11.26 7.65
N ALA A 72 -7.42 12.24 7.69
CA ALA A 72 -7.08 13.62 8.04
C ALA A 72 -6.51 13.73 9.46
N LYS A 73 -7.11 13.00 10.42
CA LYS A 73 -6.60 12.92 11.79
C LYS A 73 -5.15 12.42 11.83
N TRP A 74 -4.83 11.36 11.08
CA TRP A 74 -3.48 10.80 11.06
C TRP A 74 -2.50 11.70 10.31
N TYR A 75 -2.94 12.37 9.25
CA TYR A 75 -2.13 13.35 8.54
C TYR A 75 -1.66 14.48 9.48
N ASP A 76 -2.55 15.03 10.30
CA ASP A 76 -2.22 16.07 11.27
C ASP A 76 -1.23 15.58 12.32
N GLU A 77 -1.41 14.34 12.81
CA GLU A 77 -0.49 13.72 13.77
C GLU A 77 0.89 13.46 13.15
N HIS A 78 0.94 12.80 11.97
CA HIS A 78 2.19 12.47 11.30
C HIS A 78 3.00 13.73 10.98
N THR A 79 2.36 14.76 10.43
CA THR A 79 3.02 16.04 10.14
C THR A 79 3.52 16.74 11.41
N SER A 80 2.79 16.64 12.52
CA SER A 80 3.24 17.18 13.81
C SER A 80 4.48 16.45 14.31
N VAL A 81 4.48 15.12 14.30
CA VAL A 81 5.62 14.29 14.73
C VAL A 81 6.85 14.58 13.87
N PHE A 82 6.71 14.59 12.53
CA PHE A 82 7.86 14.88 11.66
C PHE A 82 8.42 16.28 11.85
N ARG A 83 7.58 17.27 12.12
CA ARG A 83 8.02 18.63 12.50
C ARG A 83 8.78 18.64 13.83
N ASP A 84 8.29 17.92 14.86
CA ASP A 84 8.92 17.84 16.17
C ASP A 84 10.30 17.17 16.09
N PHE A 85 10.48 16.19 15.20
CA PHE A 85 11.76 15.56 14.85
C PHE A 85 12.58 16.35 13.83
N GLN A 86 12.10 17.53 13.40
CA GLN A 86 12.76 18.42 12.46
C GLN A 86 13.10 17.75 11.10
N ILE A 87 12.26 16.81 10.65
CA ILE A 87 12.41 16.20 9.32
C ILE A 87 12.16 17.25 8.24
N SER A 88 13.12 17.44 7.34
CA SER A 88 13.16 18.56 6.40
C SER A 88 12.52 18.26 5.05
N HIS A 89 11.31 17.64 5.04
CA HIS A 89 10.56 17.48 3.80
C HIS A 89 10.33 18.83 3.12
N ASP A 90 10.59 18.92 1.82
CA ASP A 90 10.17 20.08 1.03
C ASP A 90 8.66 20.06 0.79
N HIS A 91 8.10 18.85 0.69
CA HIS A 91 6.66 18.67 0.61
C HIS A 91 6.25 17.35 1.24
N TYR A 92 5.26 17.40 2.12
CA TYR A 92 4.57 16.23 2.68
C TYR A 92 3.12 16.25 2.24
N ALA A 93 2.69 15.25 1.50
CA ALA A 93 1.39 15.18 0.84
C ALA A 93 0.51 14.05 1.40
N SER A 94 -0.51 13.71 0.66
CA SER A 94 -1.38 12.56 0.89
C SER A 94 -1.66 11.86 -0.43
N THR A 95 -1.70 10.53 -0.45
CA THR A 95 -2.13 9.79 -1.64
C THR A 95 -3.63 9.97 -1.94
N ASN A 96 -4.39 10.60 -1.04
CA ASN A 96 -5.78 11.03 -1.28
C ASN A 96 -5.88 12.46 -1.84
N SER A 97 -4.84 12.93 -2.53
CA SER A 97 -4.85 14.24 -3.17
C SER A 97 -5.43 14.20 -4.58
N PRO A 98 -5.99 15.32 -5.09
CA PRO A 98 -6.44 15.44 -6.48
C PRO A 98 -5.31 15.21 -7.49
N GLU A 99 -4.10 15.64 -7.16
CA GLU A 99 -2.89 15.46 -7.97
C GLU A 99 -2.55 13.98 -8.11
N ASN A 100 -2.56 13.23 -7.00
CA ASN A 100 -2.32 11.79 -7.04
C ASN A 100 -3.38 11.07 -7.87
N GLN A 101 -4.65 11.42 -7.70
CA GLN A 101 -5.74 10.88 -8.51
C GLN A 101 -5.53 11.15 -10.01
N HIS A 102 -5.15 12.39 -10.35
CA HIS A 102 -4.86 12.76 -11.74
C HIS A 102 -3.75 11.89 -12.35
N TYR A 103 -2.61 11.78 -11.67
CA TYR A 103 -1.48 11.01 -12.19
C TYR A 103 -1.74 9.49 -12.18
N ALA A 104 -2.44 8.96 -11.20
CA ALA A 104 -2.86 7.56 -11.19
C ALA A 104 -3.73 7.23 -12.41
N ASN A 105 -4.71 8.09 -12.72
CA ASN A 105 -5.56 7.94 -13.91
C ASN A 105 -4.76 8.08 -15.21
N LEU A 106 -3.82 9.02 -15.28
CA LEU A 106 -2.95 9.22 -16.44
C LEU A 106 -2.07 7.98 -16.70
N ILE A 107 -1.42 7.45 -15.65
CA ILE A 107 -0.56 6.26 -15.74
C ILE A 107 -1.39 5.03 -16.14
N TYR A 108 -2.55 4.84 -15.52
CA TYR A 108 -3.47 3.77 -15.89
C TYR A 108 -3.91 3.87 -17.36
N GLY A 109 -4.29 5.06 -17.81
CA GLY A 109 -4.67 5.32 -19.20
C GLY A 109 -3.57 4.93 -20.19
N ARG A 110 -2.33 5.40 -19.95
CA ARG A 110 -1.16 5.06 -20.76
C ARG A 110 -0.84 3.57 -20.76
N ALA A 111 -0.91 2.91 -19.59
CA ALA A 111 -0.70 1.47 -19.49
C ALA A 111 -1.77 0.68 -20.27
N LYS A 112 -3.01 1.14 -20.28
CA LYS A 112 -4.11 0.57 -21.04
C LYS A 112 -3.89 0.75 -22.56
N GLU A 113 -3.53 1.95 -23.01
CA GLU A 113 -3.22 2.27 -24.41
C GLU A 113 -2.02 1.45 -24.91
N ALA A 114 -1.01 1.24 -24.08
CA ALA A 114 0.13 0.37 -24.38
C ALA A 114 -0.20 -1.14 -24.37
N GLY A 115 -1.47 -1.53 -24.12
CA GLY A 115 -1.88 -2.91 -24.05
C GLY A 115 -1.33 -3.69 -22.85
N SER A 116 -0.89 -2.98 -21.81
CA SER A 116 -0.38 -3.59 -20.57
C SER A 116 -1.48 -3.94 -19.56
N ILE A 117 -2.73 -3.58 -19.86
CA ILE A 117 -3.90 -3.89 -19.01
C ILE A 117 -4.79 -4.91 -19.69
N GLY A 118 -5.03 -6.02 -19.02
CA GLY A 118 -6.02 -7.03 -19.41
C GLY A 118 -7.22 -7.04 -18.45
N LYS A 119 -8.32 -7.64 -18.90
CA LYS A 119 -9.50 -7.89 -18.05
C LYS A 119 -9.69 -9.38 -17.85
N LYS A 120 -10.09 -9.76 -16.63
CA LYS A 120 -10.42 -11.13 -16.27
C LYS A 120 -11.55 -11.13 -15.24
N ASP A 121 -12.51 -12.03 -15.42
CA ASP A 121 -13.53 -12.28 -14.42
C ASP A 121 -12.94 -13.12 -13.30
N VAL A 122 -13.13 -12.66 -12.06
CA VAL A 122 -12.76 -13.37 -10.85
C VAL A 122 -13.97 -13.53 -9.96
N GLU A 123 -14.03 -14.63 -9.22
CA GLU A 123 -15.05 -14.80 -8.20
C GLU A 123 -14.57 -14.16 -6.91
N GLN A 124 -15.38 -13.24 -6.40
CA GLN A 124 -15.10 -12.52 -5.16
C GLN A 124 -16.21 -12.68 -4.13
N PRO A 125 -15.87 -12.60 -2.85
CA PRO A 125 -16.86 -12.65 -1.78
C PRO A 125 -17.66 -11.35 -1.75
N PHE A 126 -18.95 -11.49 -1.59
CA PHE A 126 -19.93 -10.42 -1.49
C PHE A 126 -20.78 -10.61 -0.24
N ASP A 127 -21.01 -9.54 0.47
CA ASP A 127 -21.89 -9.48 1.62
C ASP A 127 -23.29 -8.98 1.17
N GLU A 128 -24.26 -9.88 1.17
CA GLU A 128 -25.62 -9.58 0.73
C GLU A 128 -26.33 -8.56 1.65
N LYS A 129 -25.98 -8.52 2.92
CA LYS A 129 -26.61 -7.64 3.90
C LYS A 129 -26.08 -6.21 3.79
N SER A 130 -24.78 -6.03 3.73
CA SER A 130 -24.15 -4.72 3.55
C SER A 130 -24.08 -4.26 2.08
N LYS A 131 -24.46 -5.15 1.12
CA LYS A 131 -24.38 -4.89 -0.35
C LYS A 131 -22.98 -4.49 -0.81
N ARG A 132 -21.93 -5.12 -0.25
CA ARG A 132 -20.54 -4.78 -0.51
C ARG A 132 -19.73 -5.97 -0.99
N TRP A 133 -18.79 -5.72 -1.90
CA TRP A 133 -17.69 -6.60 -2.20
C TRP A 133 -16.71 -6.57 -1.03
N LEU A 134 -16.19 -7.73 -0.66
CA LEU A 134 -15.29 -7.85 0.46
C LEU A 134 -13.86 -8.11 -0.01
N SER A 135 -12.92 -7.33 0.47
CA SER A 135 -11.50 -7.69 0.42
C SER A 135 -11.16 -8.65 1.57
N ASP A 136 -9.98 -9.27 1.51
CA ASP A 136 -9.54 -10.30 2.45
C ASP A 136 -9.62 -9.85 3.91
N ARG A 137 -9.34 -8.57 4.20
CA ARG A 137 -9.42 -7.99 5.55
C ARG A 137 -10.84 -7.78 6.07
N PHE A 138 -11.84 -7.82 5.21
CA PHE A 138 -13.25 -7.82 5.58
C PHE A 138 -13.84 -9.22 5.76
N ILE A 139 -13.01 -10.24 5.75
CA ILE A 139 -13.41 -11.63 5.91
C ILE A 139 -12.80 -12.19 7.19
N ARG A 140 -13.61 -12.89 7.97
CA ARG A 140 -13.18 -13.60 9.17
C ARG A 140 -13.65 -15.06 9.10
N GLY A 141 -12.82 -15.94 9.64
CA GLY A 141 -13.14 -17.37 9.72
C GLY A 141 -12.09 -18.13 10.51
N THR A 142 -12.18 -19.45 10.47
CA THR A 142 -11.24 -20.33 11.16
C THR A 142 -10.11 -20.76 10.21
N CYS A 143 -8.87 -20.63 10.65
CA CYS A 143 -7.69 -21.01 9.87
C CYS A 143 -7.76 -22.48 9.39
N PRO A 144 -7.57 -22.77 8.11
CA PRO A 144 -7.60 -24.16 7.61
C PRO A 144 -6.43 -24.99 8.13
N ASN A 145 -5.30 -24.36 8.48
CA ASN A 145 -4.09 -25.03 8.95
C ASN A 145 -4.13 -25.33 10.47
N CYS A 146 -4.09 -24.29 11.31
CA CYS A 146 -3.97 -24.46 12.77
C CYS A 146 -5.30 -24.45 13.52
N LYS A 147 -6.42 -24.26 12.84
CA LYS A 147 -7.78 -24.21 13.41
C LYS A 147 -8.02 -23.03 14.39
N SER A 148 -7.15 -22.05 14.41
CA SER A 148 -7.38 -20.84 15.21
C SER A 148 -8.60 -20.09 14.67
N PRO A 149 -9.56 -19.69 15.53
CA PRO A 149 -10.73 -18.93 15.13
C PRO A 149 -10.39 -17.48 14.78
N ASP A 150 -11.31 -16.81 14.14
CA ASP A 150 -11.30 -15.36 13.87
C ASP A 150 -10.07 -14.85 13.13
N GLN A 151 -9.61 -15.59 12.11
CA GLN A 151 -8.49 -15.22 11.26
C GLN A 151 -8.97 -14.46 10.01
N TYR A 152 -8.08 -13.63 9.42
CA TYR A 152 -8.36 -12.89 8.18
C TYR A 152 -8.43 -13.80 6.95
N GLY A 153 -8.98 -13.27 5.85
CA GLY A 153 -9.20 -14.00 4.61
C GLY A 153 -7.94 -14.38 3.82
N ASP A 154 -6.79 -13.81 4.15
CA ASP A 154 -5.53 -13.97 3.41
C ASP A 154 -4.43 -14.65 4.23
N ALA A 155 -4.45 -14.52 5.56
CA ALA A 155 -3.37 -15.01 6.41
C ALA A 155 -3.84 -15.28 7.84
N CYS A 156 -3.18 -16.22 8.49
CA CYS A 156 -3.37 -16.53 9.90
C CYS A 156 -2.36 -15.79 10.77
N GLU A 157 -2.84 -15.00 11.71
CA GLU A 157 -1.97 -14.25 12.65
C GLU A 157 -1.31 -15.15 13.71
N VAL A 158 -1.77 -16.40 13.84
CA VAL A 158 -1.24 -17.37 14.83
C VAL A 158 -0.14 -18.25 14.25
N CYS A 159 -0.36 -18.81 13.05
CA CYS A 159 0.60 -19.74 12.45
C CYS A 159 1.29 -19.21 11.17
N ASN A 160 1.00 -17.97 10.77
CA ASN A 160 1.52 -17.29 9.58
C ASN A 160 1.25 -18.03 8.24
N ALA A 161 0.31 -18.99 8.23
CA ALA A 161 -0.11 -19.64 6.99
C ALA A 161 -0.89 -18.64 6.12
N THR A 162 -0.58 -18.63 4.83
CA THR A 162 -1.34 -17.87 3.81
C THR A 162 -2.31 -18.83 3.10
N TYR A 163 -3.48 -18.33 2.73
CA TYR A 163 -4.54 -19.09 2.08
C TYR A 163 -5.48 -18.15 1.31
N ALA A 164 -6.28 -18.71 0.42
CA ALA A 164 -7.36 -17.96 -0.21
C ALA A 164 -8.60 -17.88 0.72
N PRO A 165 -9.43 -16.84 0.63
CA PRO A 165 -10.64 -16.70 1.46
C PRO A 165 -11.60 -17.90 1.42
N ARG A 166 -11.60 -18.66 0.31
CA ARG A 166 -12.40 -19.88 0.16
C ARG A 166 -11.94 -21.06 1.02
N GLU A 167 -10.69 -21.04 1.46
CA GLU A 167 -10.10 -22.11 2.26
C GLU A 167 -10.39 -21.92 3.75
N LEU A 168 -10.81 -20.71 4.16
CA LEU A 168 -11.25 -20.45 5.52
C LEU A 168 -12.49 -21.30 5.86
N ILE A 169 -12.47 -21.88 7.05
CA ILE A 169 -13.61 -22.60 7.59
C ILE A 169 -14.58 -21.57 8.19
N ASP A 170 -15.86 -21.71 7.89
CA ASP A 170 -16.94 -20.84 8.36
C ASP A 170 -16.66 -19.33 8.08
N ALA A 171 -16.20 -19.06 6.87
CA ALA A 171 -15.88 -17.69 6.43
C ALA A 171 -17.13 -16.79 6.43
N ARG A 172 -17.01 -15.63 7.07
CA ARG A 172 -18.10 -14.65 7.23
C ARG A 172 -17.61 -13.23 7.00
N SER A 173 -18.54 -12.32 6.73
CA SER A 173 -18.28 -10.88 6.65
C SER A 173 -17.91 -10.33 8.03
N ALA A 174 -16.79 -9.59 8.11
CA ALA A 174 -16.42 -8.84 9.31
C ALA A 174 -17.32 -7.61 9.55
N ILE A 175 -18.15 -7.23 8.55
CA ILE A 175 -19.06 -6.08 8.63
C ILE A 175 -20.41 -6.50 9.20
N SER A 176 -21.03 -7.55 8.61
CA SER A 176 -22.38 -7.96 8.93
C SER A 176 -22.48 -9.22 9.79
N GLY A 177 -21.38 -9.99 9.88
CA GLY A 177 -21.35 -11.32 10.49
C GLY A 177 -21.98 -12.45 9.64
N GLU A 178 -22.58 -12.11 8.49
CA GLU A 178 -23.28 -13.07 7.63
C GLU A 178 -22.31 -13.94 6.80
N PRO A 179 -22.73 -15.15 6.39
CA PRO A 179 -21.99 -15.97 5.45
C PRO A 179 -21.74 -15.26 4.11
N LEU A 180 -20.63 -15.62 3.46
CA LEU A 180 -20.22 -15.02 2.20
C LEU A 180 -20.98 -15.61 1.01
N VAL A 181 -21.36 -14.77 0.06
CA VAL A 181 -21.84 -15.17 -1.26
C VAL A 181 -20.77 -14.88 -2.29
N TRP A 182 -20.45 -15.86 -3.14
CA TRP A 182 -19.44 -15.71 -4.19
C TRP A 182 -20.07 -15.25 -5.49
N LYS A 183 -19.61 -14.11 -6.01
CA LYS A 183 -20.09 -13.51 -7.26
C LYS A 183 -18.94 -13.23 -8.21
N LYS A 184 -19.22 -13.30 -9.51
CA LYS A 184 -18.25 -12.91 -10.54
C LYS A 184 -18.17 -11.40 -10.66
N SER A 185 -16.95 -10.90 -10.74
CA SER A 185 -16.62 -9.48 -10.92
C SER A 185 -15.51 -9.34 -11.96
N SER A 186 -15.60 -8.38 -12.86
CA SER A 186 -14.59 -8.15 -13.89
C SER A 186 -13.51 -7.19 -13.38
N HIS A 187 -12.27 -7.65 -13.35
CA HIS A 187 -11.13 -6.92 -12.84
C HIS A 187 -10.12 -6.58 -13.93
N ALA A 188 -9.48 -5.42 -13.77
CA ALA A 188 -8.33 -5.03 -14.58
C ALA A 188 -7.04 -5.59 -13.94
N PHE A 189 -6.20 -6.20 -14.77
CA PHE A 189 -4.91 -6.76 -14.36
C PHE A 189 -3.80 -6.12 -15.17
N PHE A 190 -2.71 -5.75 -14.52
CA PHE A 190 -1.48 -5.41 -15.20
C PHE A 190 -0.80 -6.69 -15.70
N LEU A 191 -0.52 -6.75 -17.00
CA LEU A 191 0.03 -7.94 -17.67
C LEU A 191 1.56 -7.96 -17.48
N LEU A 192 2.02 -8.22 -16.26
CA LEU A 192 3.42 -8.15 -15.84
C LEU A 192 4.33 -9.02 -16.71
N SER A 193 3.86 -10.19 -17.17
CA SER A 193 4.62 -11.09 -18.03
C SER A 193 5.07 -10.46 -19.35
N LYS A 194 4.35 -9.46 -19.87
CA LYS A 194 4.76 -8.71 -21.08
C LYS A 194 6.03 -7.86 -20.87
N HIS A 195 6.38 -7.59 -19.63
CA HIS A 195 7.49 -6.72 -19.24
C HIS A 195 8.65 -7.50 -18.63
N GLY A 196 8.62 -8.84 -18.67
CA GLY A 196 9.61 -9.68 -17.99
C GLY A 196 11.05 -9.40 -18.41
N ASP A 197 11.32 -9.27 -19.72
CA ASP A 197 12.68 -9.00 -20.20
C ASP A 197 13.17 -7.59 -19.80
N PHE A 198 12.30 -6.58 -19.88
CA PHE A 198 12.61 -5.24 -19.41
C PHE A 198 12.93 -5.23 -17.91
N LEU A 199 12.13 -5.92 -17.10
CA LEU A 199 12.34 -5.99 -15.64
C LEU A 199 13.67 -6.70 -15.32
N LYS A 200 13.97 -7.82 -15.97
CA LYS A 200 15.25 -8.52 -15.79
C LYS A 200 16.44 -7.64 -16.14
N GLN A 201 16.38 -6.92 -17.25
CA GLN A 201 17.44 -5.99 -17.64
C GLN A 201 17.60 -4.85 -16.63
N THR A 202 16.50 -4.29 -16.13
CA THR A 202 16.51 -3.20 -15.16
C THR A 202 17.11 -3.64 -13.83
N VAL A 203 16.67 -4.79 -13.30
CA VAL A 203 17.16 -5.34 -12.03
C VAL A 203 18.64 -5.68 -12.10
N SER A 204 19.12 -6.18 -13.26
CA SER A 204 20.52 -6.56 -13.45
C SER A 204 21.45 -5.37 -13.74
N ASN A 205 20.92 -4.16 -13.93
CA ASN A 205 21.73 -3.00 -14.27
C ASN A 205 22.15 -2.21 -13.01
N PRO A 206 23.44 -2.19 -12.64
CA PRO A 206 23.93 -1.51 -11.44
C PRO A 206 23.74 0.01 -11.46
N ALA A 207 23.46 0.61 -12.63
CA ALA A 207 23.12 2.02 -12.72
C ALA A 207 21.71 2.32 -12.21
N PHE A 208 20.84 1.34 -12.15
CA PHE A 208 19.45 1.49 -11.68
C PHE A 208 19.21 0.91 -10.29
N MET A 209 20.00 -0.09 -9.87
CA MET A 209 19.72 -0.82 -8.66
C MET A 209 20.98 -1.23 -7.90
N ASN A 210 20.98 -1.00 -6.60
CA ASN A 210 22.02 -1.47 -5.72
C ASN A 210 22.06 -3.01 -5.64
N PRO A 211 23.23 -3.62 -5.38
CA PRO A 211 23.40 -5.08 -5.39
C PRO A 211 22.46 -5.84 -4.44
N GLY A 212 22.18 -5.30 -3.25
CA GLY A 212 21.31 -5.96 -2.26
C GLY A 212 19.87 -6.14 -2.76
N PRO A 213 19.15 -5.06 -3.10
CA PRO A 213 17.82 -5.15 -3.71
C PRO A 213 17.81 -5.94 -5.02
N ALA A 214 18.82 -5.79 -5.88
CA ALA A 214 18.92 -6.52 -7.14
C ALA A 214 18.97 -8.05 -6.91
N ALA A 215 19.76 -8.52 -5.95
CA ALA A 215 19.84 -9.93 -5.60
C ALA A 215 18.50 -10.48 -5.10
N GLN A 216 17.77 -9.73 -4.28
CA GLN A 216 16.47 -10.13 -3.76
C GLN A 216 15.41 -10.20 -4.88
N LEU A 217 15.34 -9.19 -5.75
CA LEU A 217 14.38 -9.16 -6.87
C LEU A 217 14.71 -10.18 -7.96
N GLY A 218 15.96 -10.55 -8.13
CA GLY A 218 16.39 -11.58 -9.09
C GLY A 218 15.98 -13.01 -8.71
N THR A 219 15.39 -13.21 -7.54
CA THR A 219 14.88 -14.53 -7.07
C THR A 219 13.39 -14.76 -7.42
N PHE A 220 12.71 -13.80 -8.00
CA PHE A 220 11.29 -13.88 -8.39
C PHE A 220 11.08 -14.21 -9.87
#